data_15d1708846f0567fc339e1685fd6fb89
#
_entry.id   15d1708846f0567fc339e1685fd6fb89
#
_cell.length_a   1.000
_cell.length_b   1.000
_cell.length_c   1.000
_cell.angle_alpha   90.00
_cell.angle_beta   90.00
_cell.angle_gamma   90.00
#
_symmetry.space_group_name_H-M   'P 1'
#
loop_
_entity.id
_entity.type
_entity.pdbx_description
1 polymer ?
#
loop_
_entity_poly.entity_id
_entity_poly.type
_entity_poly.pdbx_seq_one_letter_code
_entity_poly.pdbx_strand_id
1 'polypeptide(L)'
;MSRPRILITNDDGIFSPGIRALWEAMVELGDPTVVAPNMEQSAVGHAITLTDPLRVDPVKRSGGFEGWSVTGTPADCAKIAIKSILDAKPDLLISGINLGANVGTNIIYSGTVSAATEGTMLGIPSIAISLGSYKTDDWRGAKAAAVDLTRHVLEHGVPKGTLLNVNVPYCDPEEIKGIQVTRQGNQYFKDEFEERTDPRRRTYYWMKGQIIDKDESMEFDGKAVAEKYVSVTPIHFSVTNESYLKELTRQFSDE
;
A
#
# COMPACT_ATOMS: atom_id res chain seq x y z
N MET A 1 -8.74 28.38 -4.70
CA MET A 1 -7.80 27.31 -5.11
C MET A 1 -8.61 26.18 -5.69
N SER A 2 -8.15 25.48 -6.73
CA SER A 2 -8.79 24.27 -7.23
C SER A 2 -8.70 23.17 -6.17
N ARG A 3 -9.67 22.27 -6.13
CA ARG A 3 -9.61 21.09 -5.24
C ARG A 3 -8.44 20.20 -5.66
N PRO A 4 -7.72 19.57 -4.72
CA PRO A 4 -6.63 18.66 -5.04
C PRO A 4 -7.15 17.41 -5.78
N ARG A 5 -6.42 16.98 -6.81
CA ARG A 5 -6.71 15.76 -7.58
C ARG A 5 -6.06 14.59 -6.89
N ILE A 6 -6.84 13.61 -6.47
CA ILE A 6 -6.38 12.45 -5.70
C ILE A 6 -6.60 11.18 -6.53
N LEU A 7 -5.51 10.49 -6.88
CA LEU A 7 -5.60 9.16 -7.49
C LEU A 7 -5.70 8.11 -6.39
N ILE A 8 -6.72 7.26 -6.48
CA ILE A 8 -6.95 6.15 -5.55
C ILE A 8 -6.78 4.82 -6.28
N THR A 9 -6.05 3.91 -5.69
CA THR A 9 -5.88 2.52 -6.15
C THR A 9 -5.83 1.56 -4.96
N ASN A 10 -5.72 0.25 -5.20
CA ASN A 10 -5.52 -0.79 -4.19
C ASN A 10 -5.07 -2.10 -4.84
N ASP A 11 -4.91 -3.17 -4.05
CA ASP A 11 -4.69 -4.54 -4.51
C ASP A 11 -5.89 -5.47 -4.26
N ASP A 12 -6.85 -5.10 -3.42
CA ASP A 12 -8.09 -5.87 -3.19
C ASP A 12 -9.11 -5.77 -4.34
N GLY A 13 -8.87 -4.90 -5.31
CA GLY A 13 -9.71 -4.66 -6.47
C GLY A 13 -10.76 -3.55 -6.29
N ILE A 14 -11.29 -3.04 -7.41
CA ILE A 14 -12.17 -1.86 -7.46
C ILE A 14 -13.52 -2.05 -6.75
N PHE A 15 -13.92 -3.29 -6.50
CA PHE A 15 -15.17 -3.61 -5.80
C PHE A 15 -14.99 -3.84 -4.30
N SER A 16 -13.77 -3.80 -3.78
CA SER A 16 -13.49 -4.02 -2.36
C SER A 16 -14.14 -2.95 -1.47
N PRO A 17 -14.48 -3.29 -0.20
CA PRO A 17 -14.99 -2.30 0.73
C PRO A 17 -13.95 -1.27 1.15
N GLY A 18 -12.66 -1.65 1.20
CA GLY A 18 -11.57 -0.76 1.59
C GLY A 18 -11.38 0.43 0.64
N ILE A 19 -11.38 0.19 -0.68
CA ILE A 19 -11.26 1.28 -1.67
C ILE A 19 -12.49 2.19 -1.63
N ARG A 20 -13.66 1.62 -1.33
CA ARG A 20 -14.89 2.40 -1.13
C ARG A 20 -14.78 3.32 0.08
N ALA A 21 -14.31 2.80 1.21
CA ALA A 21 -14.10 3.57 2.42
C ALA A 21 -13.08 4.70 2.21
N LEU A 22 -12.00 4.42 1.48
CA LEU A 22 -11.00 5.43 1.13
C LEU A 22 -11.59 6.52 0.23
N TRP A 23 -12.31 6.14 -0.81
CA TRP A 23 -12.96 7.10 -1.71
C TRP A 23 -13.91 8.02 -0.95
N GLU A 24 -14.76 7.49 -0.05
CA GLU A 24 -15.66 8.28 0.79
C GLU A 24 -14.92 9.31 1.66
N ALA A 25 -13.76 8.93 2.21
CA ALA A 25 -12.93 9.84 2.98
C ALA A 25 -12.31 10.95 2.12
N MET A 26 -11.92 10.63 0.89
CA MET A 26 -11.22 11.58 0.01
C MET A 26 -12.15 12.56 -0.71
N VAL A 27 -13.42 12.21 -0.93
CA VAL A 27 -14.42 13.13 -1.54
C VAL A 27 -14.54 14.44 -0.75
N GLU A 28 -14.35 14.43 0.55
CA GLU A 28 -14.39 15.64 1.39
C GLU A 28 -13.17 16.54 1.17
N LEU A 29 -12.02 15.98 0.79
CA LEU A 29 -10.75 16.71 0.68
C LEU A 29 -10.44 17.18 -0.74
N GLY A 30 -10.86 16.43 -1.75
CA GLY A 30 -10.45 16.69 -3.12
C GLY A 30 -11.36 16.07 -4.16
N ASP A 31 -10.84 15.93 -5.36
CA ASP A 31 -11.48 15.30 -6.50
C ASP A 31 -10.84 13.92 -6.73
N PRO A 32 -11.38 12.84 -6.09
CA PRO A 32 -10.81 11.52 -6.17
C PRO A 32 -11.18 10.85 -7.50
N THR A 33 -10.17 10.29 -8.17
CA THR A 33 -10.34 9.36 -9.30
C THR A 33 -9.85 7.99 -8.88
N VAL A 34 -10.69 6.96 -9.08
CA VAL A 34 -10.34 5.58 -8.73
C VAL A 34 -9.90 4.82 -9.96
N VAL A 35 -8.71 4.21 -9.92
CA VAL A 35 -8.21 3.28 -10.94
C VAL A 35 -7.61 2.08 -10.22
N ALA A 36 -8.24 0.92 -10.31
CA ALA A 36 -7.87 -0.24 -9.51
C ALA A 36 -8.02 -1.56 -10.26
N PRO A 37 -7.38 -2.64 -9.83
CA PRO A 37 -7.51 -3.96 -10.45
C PRO A 37 -8.96 -4.43 -10.50
N ASN A 38 -9.32 -5.17 -11.53
CA ASN A 38 -10.66 -5.76 -11.71
C ASN A 38 -10.92 -6.91 -10.73
N MET A 39 -9.87 -7.48 -10.16
CA MET A 39 -9.91 -8.57 -9.17
C MET A 39 -8.79 -8.39 -8.15
N GLU A 40 -8.85 -9.09 -7.05
CA GLU A 40 -7.83 -9.13 -6.02
C GLU A 40 -6.47 -9.57 -6.56
N GLN A 41 -5.41 -8.86 -6.16
CA GLN A 41 -4.01 -9.03 -6.56
C GLN A 41 -3.10 -9.15 -5.31
N SER A 42 -3.52 -9.96 -4.34
CA SER A 42 -2.77 -10.13 -3.09
C SER A 42 -1.40 -10.76 -3.32
N ALA A 43 -0.39 -10.29 -2.59
CA ALA A 43 0.98 -10.80 -2.59
C ALA A 43 1.69 -10.81 -3.96
N VAL A 44 1.30 -9.94 -4.88
CA VAL A 44 1.96 -9.84 -6.20
C VAL A 44 3.24 -9.01 -6.19
N GLY A 45 3.53 -8.32 -5.08
CA GLY A 45 4.68 -7.42 -4.99
C GLY A 45 4.61 -6.30 -6.04
N HIS A 46 5.78 -5.79 -6.47
CA HIS A 46 5.86 -4.74 -7.49
C HIS A 46 5.96 -5.33 -8.92
N ALA A 47 5.00 -6.19 -9.27
CA ALA A 47 4.91 -6.76 -10.62
C ALA A 47 4.25 -5.78 -11.59
N ILE A 48 4.68 -5.84 -12.88
CA ILE A 48 4.07 -5.12 -13.99
C ILE A 48 3.72 -6.08 -15.11
N THR A 49 2.65 -5.79 -15.86
CA THR A 49 2.19 -6.60 -17.00
C THR A 49 2.85 -6.14 -18.29
N LEU A 50 3.66 -7.02 -18.91
CA LEU A 50 4.37 -6.73 -20.15
C LEU A 50 3.89 -7.58 -21.34
N THR A 51 3.35 -8.77 -21.10
CA THR A 51 3.02 -9.75 -22.12
C THR A 51 1.58 -9.68 -22.59
N ASP A 52 0.70 -9.11 -21.80
CA ASP A 52 -0.72 -9.02 -22.05
C ASP A 52 -1.20 -7.57 -22.14
N PRO A 53 -2.23 -7.29 -22.96
CA PRO A 53 -2.80 -5.94 -23.01
C PRO A 53 -3.57 -5.61 -21.74
N LEU A 54 -3.36 -4.43 -21.19
CA LEU A 54 -4.19 -3.89 -20.12
C LEU A 54 -5.54 -3.45 -20.69
N ARG A 55 -6.64 -3.99 -20.17
CA ARG A 55 -8.01 -3.56 -20.48
C ARG A 55 -8.49 -2.65 -19.39
N VAL A 56 -9.19 -1.58 -19.79
CA VAL A 56 -9.67 -0.52 -18.88
C VAL A 56 -11.16 -0.34 -19.14
N ASP A 57 -11.97 -0.62 -18.13
CA ASP A 57 -13.42 -0.53 -18.20
C ASP A 57 -13.94 0.50 -17.17
N PRO A 58 -14.89 1.39 -17.55
CA PRO A 58 -15.48 2.32 -16.59
C PRO A 58 -16.37 1.57 -15.59
N VAL A 59 -16.30 1.98 -14.33
CA VAL A 59 -17.09 1.42 -13.23
C VAL A 59 -17.89 2.52 -12.56
N LYS A 60 -19.19 2.26 -12.36
CA LYS A 60 -20.09 3.11 -11.58
C LYS A 60 -20.74 2.29 -10.48
N ARG A 61 -20.71 2.82 -9.26
CA ARG A 61 -21.33 2.20 -8.08
C ARG A 61 -22.29 3.20 -7.41
N SER A 62 -23.11 2.72 -6.50
CA SER A 62 -24.03 3.56 -5.73
C SER A 62 -23.32 4.68 -4.98
N GLY A 63 -24.03 5.79 -4.71
CA GLY A 63 -23.51 6.93 -3.95
C GLY A 63 -22.47 7.78 -4.69
N GLY A 64 -22.46 7.74 -6.03
CA GLY A 64 -21.60 8.58 -6.86
C GLY A 64 -20.15 8.08 -7.01
N PHE A 65 -19.84 6.85 -6.57
CA PHE A 65 -18.53 6.26 -6.82
C PHE A 65 -18.38 5.95 -8.31
N GLU A 66 -17.40 6.58 -8.93
CA GLU A 66 -17.01 6.33 -10.32
C GLU A 66 -15.49 6.05 -10.39
N GLY A 67 -15.07 5.21 -11.34
CA GLY A 67 -13.68 4.84 -11.52
C GLY A 67 -13.45 3.95 -12.71
N TRP A 68 -12.25 3.39 -12.77
CA TRP A 68 -11.78 2.53 -13.84
C TRP A 68 -11.25 1.21 -13.29
N SER A 69 -11.73 0.12 -13.84
CA SER A 69 -11.28 -1.24 -13.57
C SER A 69 -10.20 -1.62 -14.58
N VAL A 70 -9.10 -2.20 -14.15
CA VAL A 70 -7.95 -2.56 -14.99
C VAL A 70 -7.62 -4.03 -14.85
N THR A 71 -7.38 -4.73 -15.97
CA THR A 71 -6.87 -6.11 -15.97
C THR A 71 -5.36 -6.15 -15.75
N GLY A 72 -4.90 -5.66 -14.61
CA GLY A 72 -3.48 -5.55 -14.31
C GLY A 72 -3.22 -5.53 -12.81
N THR A 73 -1.95 -5.36 -12.45
CA THR A 73 -1.49 -5.24 -11.08
C THR A 73 -1.81 -3.86 -10.51
N PRO A 74 -1.69 -3.65 -9.18
CA PRO A 74 -1.79 -2.32 -8.58
C PRO A 74 -0.80 -1.30 -9.16
N ALA A 75 0.43 -1.71 -9.46
CA ALA A 75 1.43 -0.88 -10.12
C ALA A 75 1.01 -0.50 -11.54
N ASP A 76 0.44 -1.43 -12.32
CA ASP A 76 -0.13 -1.14 -13.64
C ASP A 76 -1.25 -0.12 -13.55
N CYS A 77 -2.12 -0.23 -12.54
CA CYS A 77 -3.22 0.72 -12.32
C CYS A 77 -2.71 2.13 -12.06
N ALA A 78 -1.72 2.29 -11.19
CA ALA A 78 -1.09 3.58 -10.94
C ALA A 78 -0.43 4.15 -12.21
N LYS A 79 0.29 3.32 -12.95
CA LYS A 79 0.99 3.70 -14.17
C LYS A 79 0.05 4.13 -15.28
N ILE A 80 -0.96 3.31 -15.60
CA ILE A 80 -1.91 3.61 -16.68
C ILE A 80 -2.81 4.80 -16.32
N ALA A 81 -3.17 4.96 -15.05
CA ALA A 81 -3.91 6.13 -14.58
C ALA A 81 -3.15 7.42 -14.89
N ILE A 82 -1.90 7.52 -14.47
CA ILE A 82 -1.09 8.73 -14.60
C ILE A 82 -0.67 9.00 -16.05
N LYS A 83 -0.46 7.96 -16.86
CA LYS A 83 0.05 8.10 -18.22
C LYS A 83 -1.01 8.21 -19.31
N SER A 84 -2.24 7.72 -19.05
CA SER A 84 -3.23 7.55 -20.13
C SER A 84 -4.67 7.88 -19.76
N ILE A 85 -5.08 7.74 -18.50
CA ILE A 85 -6.49 7.92 -18.11
C ILE A 85 -6.75 9.35 -17.63
N LEU A 86 -5.85 9.88 -16.80
CA LEU A 86 -6.00 11.21 -16.21
C LEU A 86 -5.57 12.29 -17.20
N ASP A 87 -6.40 13.32 -17.37
CA ASP A 87 -6.09 14.49 -18.22
C ASP A 87 -4.94 15.33 -17.65
N ALA A 88 -4.68 15.22 -16.36
CA ALA A 88 -3.63 15.95 -15.69
C ALA A 88 -3.07 15.17 -14.50
N LYS A 89 -1.81 15.47 -14.15
CA LYS A 89 -1.09 14.84 -13.06
C LYS A 89 -1.83 14.98 -11.73
N PRO A 90 -2.04 13.90 -10.94
CA PRO A 90 -2.64 14.03 -9.62
C PRO A 90 -1.68 14.70 -8.64
N ASP A 91 -2.24 15.37 -7.65
CA ASP A 91 -1.50 16.02 -6.57
C ASP A 91 -1.07 15.01 -5.50
N LEU A 92 -1.79 13.88 -5.40
CA LEU A 92 -1.53 12.79 -4.46
C LEU A 92 -2.01 11.45 -5.05
N LEU A 93 -1.28 10.37 -4.76
CA LEU A 93 -1.75 8.99 -4.93
C LEU A 93 -1.93 8.33 -3.57
N ILE A 94 -3.06 7.69 -3.35
CA ILE A 94 -3.31 6.87 -2.15
C ILE A 94 -3.69 5.46 -2.57
N SER A 95 -2.94 4.48 -2.08
CA SER A 95 -3.22 3.06 -2.28
C SER A 95 -3.80 2.45 -1.02
N GLY A 96 -4.99 1.87 -1.09
CA GLY A 96 -5.68 1.21 0.02
C GLY A 96 -7.21 1.40 0.01
N ILE A 97 -7.89 1.27 1.16
CA ILE A 97 -7.39 0.75 2.45
C ILE A 97 -7.29 -0.76 2.38
N ASN A 98 -6.09 -1.28 2.59
CA ASN A 98 -5.83 -2.72 2.57
C ASN A 98 -6.30 -3.40 3.86
N LEU A 99 -6.78 -4.65 3.75
CA LEU A 99 -7.02 -5.53 4.89
C LEU A 99 -5.77 -6.35 5.20
N GLY A 100 -5.23 -6.16 6.40
CA GLY A 100 -3.96 -6.71 6.83
C GLY A 100 -2.85 -5.67 6.83
N ALA A 101 -2.10 -5.61 7.94
CA ALA A 101 -0.98 -4.69 8.06
C ALA A 101 0.18 -5.04 7.12
N ASN A 102 0.74 -4.03 6.49
CA ASN A 102 1.95 -4.12 5.66
C ASN A 102 3.14 -3.57 6.46
N VAL A 103 3.66 -4.39 7.38
CA VAL A 103 4.76 -4.05 8.30
C VAL A 103 5.92 -5.02 8.13
N GLY A 104 7.11 -4.63 8.58
CA GLY A 104 8.31 -5.45 8.49
C GLY A 104 8.64 -5.88 7.06
N THR A 105 9.01 -7.14 6.85
CA THR A 105 9.37 -7.67 5.53
C THR A 105 8.17 -7.86 4.60
N ASN A 106 6.93 -7.85 5.12
CA ASN A 106 5.71 -7.99 4.31
C ASN A 106 5.53 -6.82 3.33
N ILE A 107 6.13 -5.66 3.60
CA ILE A 107 6.16 -4.50 2.70
C ILE A 107 6.61 -4.89 1.27
N ILE A 108 7.58 -5.82 1.14
CA ILE A 108 8.16 -6.23 -0.16
C ILE A 108 7.14 -6.97 -1.04
N TYR A 109 6.21 -7.70 -0.41
CA TYR A 109 5.19 -8.49 -1.10
C TYR A 109 3.88 -7.73 -1.35
N SER A 110 3.71 -6.56 -0.73
CA SER A 110 2.46 -5.79 -0.76
C SER A 110 2.18 -5.14 -2.11
N GLY A 111 1.02 -5.46 -2.68
CA GLY A 111 0.48 -4.77 -3.85
C GLY A 111 0.08 -3.33 -3.52
N THR A 112 -0.47 -3.08 -2.32
CA THR A 112 -0.82 -1.74 -1.83
C THR A 112 0.40 -0.82 -1.79
N VAL A 113 1.51 -1.29 -1.19
CA VAL A 113 2.76 -0.52 -1.11
C VAL A 113 3.36 -0.33 -2.50
N SER A 114 3.28 -1.34 -3.36
CA SER A 114 3.81 -1.30 -4.73
C SER A 114 3.14 -0.23 -5.59
N ALA A 115 1.83 -0.08 -5.50
CA ALA A 115 1.11 0.97 -6.21
C ALA A 115 1.52 2.38 -5.75
N ALA A 116 1.70 2.59 -4.45
CA ALA A 116 2.20 3.85 -3.90
C ALA A 116 3.66 4.10 -4.31
N THR A 117 4.49 3.03 -4.35
CA THR A 117 5.85 3.10 -4.86
C THR A 117 5.89 3.52 -6.33
N GLU A 118 5.03 2.94 -7.18
CA GLU A 118 4.94 3.32 -8.59
C GLU A 118 4.55 4.79 -8.75
N GLY A 119 3.58 5.29 -7.98
CA GLY A 119 3.24 6.71 -7.94
C GLY A 119 4.43 7.59 -7.60
N THR A 120 5.20 7.19 -6.58
CA THR A 120 6.42 7.90 -6.15
C THR A 120 7.50 7.90 -7.24
N MET A 121 7.71 6.78 -7.93
CA MET A 121 8.64 6.69 -9.09
C MET A 121 8.21 7.61 -10.23
N LEU A 122 6.91 7.81 -10.43
CA LEU A 122 6.34 8.73 -11.40
C LEU A 122 6.30 10.19 -10.89
N GLY A 123 6.85 10.43 -9.70
CA GLY A 123 7.00 11.75 -9.09
C GLY A 123 5.70 12.33 -8.54
N ILE A 124 4.80 11.47 -8.06
CA ILE A 124 3.60 11.82 -7.31
C ILE A 124 3.85 11.59 -5.82
N PRO A 125 3.56 12.52 -4.91
CA PRO A 125 3.46 12.22 -3.49
C PRO A 125 2.53 11.02 -3.27
N SER A 126 2.93 10.02 -2.48
CA SER A 126 2.15 8.78 -2.39
C SER A 126 2.05 8.25 -0.96
N ILE A 127 0.89 7.68 -0.64
CA ILE A 127 0.57 7.03 0.63
C ILE A 127 0.07 5.62 0.33
N ALA A 128 0.63 4.62 1.02
CA ALA A 128 0.04 3.30 1.15
C ALA A 128 -0.63 3.20 2.52
N ILE A 129 -1.89 2.78 2.60
CA ILE A 129 -2.63 2.69 3.85
C ILE A 129 -3.26 1.32 4.05
N SER A 130 -3.02 0.72 5.22
CA SER A 130 -3.45 -0.62 5.61
C SER A 130 -4.10 -0.60 6.99
N LEU A 131 -5.10 -1.45 7.18
CA LEU A 131 -5.74 -1.69 8.47
C LEU A 131 -5.18 -2.98 9.09
N GLY A 132 -4.84 -2.97 10.36
CA GLY A 132 -4.26 -4.09 11.11
C GLY A 132 -5.23 -5.24 11.39
N SER A 133 -6.11 -5.55 10.44
CA SER A 133 -7.06 -6.66 10.50
C SER A 133 -7.37 -7.20 9.12
N TYR A 134 -7.54 -8.50 9.00
CA TYR A 134 -7.98 -9.16 7.76
C TYR A 134 -9.49 -9.14 7.56
N LYS A 135 -10.24 -8.62 8.53
CA LYS A 135 -11.72 -8.48 8.47
C LYS A 135 -12.11 -7.23 9.24
N THR A 136 -13.05 -6.48 8.69
CA THR A 136 -13.64 -5.34 9.40
C THR A 136 -15.02 -5.01 8.85
N ASP A 137 -15.87 -4.48 9.72
CA ASP A 137 -17.08 -3.73 9.44
C ASP A 137 -16.93 -2.25 9.84
N ASP A 138 -15.81 -1.89 10.47
CA ASP A 138 -15.52 -0.55 10.94
C ASP A 138 -14.26 0.04 10.27
N TRP A 139 -14.47 1.07 9.47
CA TRP A 139 -13.44 1.79 8.74
C TRP A 139 -13.12 3.16 9.35
N ARG A 140 -13.77 3.54 10.47
CA ARG A 140 -13.68 4.91 11.03
C ARG A 140 -12.24 5.32 11.33
N GLY A 141 -11.48 4.50 12.04
CA GLY A 141 -10.08 4.78 12.38
C GLY A 141 -9.19 4.93 11.14
N ALA A 142 -9.33 4.02 10.18
CA ALA A 142 -8.55 4.07 8.94
C ALA A 142 -8.93 5.26 8.05
N LYS A 143 -10.22 5.61 7.96
CA LYS A 143 -10.68 6.82 7.24
C LYS A 143 -10.15 8.10 7.88
N ALA A 144 -10.17 8.21 9.21
CA ALA A 144 -9.62 9.35 9.94
C ALA A 144 -8.11 9.51 9.68
N ALA A 145 -7.35 8.43 9.82
CA ALA A 145 -5.91 8.44 9.52
C ALA A 145 -5.62 8.83 8.07
N ALA A 146 -6.40 8.31 7.11
CA ALA A 146 -6.28 8.68 5.70
C ALA A 146 -6.50 10.18 5.47
N VAL A 147 -7.52 10.76 6.10
CA VAL A 147 -7.84 12.20 6.01
C VAL A 147 -6.70 13.05 6.58
N ASP A 148 -6.22 12.72 7.78
CA ASP A 148 -5.19 13.51 8.47
C ASP A 148 -3.86 13.47 7.72
N LEU A 149 -3.44 12.30 7.25
CA LEU A 149 -2.20 12.15 6.50
C LEU A 149 -2.29 12.73 5.09
N THR A 150 -3.46 12.69 4.46
CA THR A 150 -3.68 13.38 3.18
C THR A 150 -3.53 14.89 3.34
N ARG A 151 -4.14 15.48 4.36
CA ARG A 151 -3.96 16.93 4.65
C ARG A 151 -2.50 17.26 4.90
N HIS A 152 -1.82 16.47 5.73
CA HIS A 152 -0.41 16.66 6.02
C HIS A 152 0.46 16.64 4.75
N VAL A 153 0.27 15.63 3.89
CA VAL A 153 1.07 15.50 2.65
C VAL A 153 0.74 16.61 1.65
N LEU A 154 -0.51 17.02 1.52
CA LEU A 154 -0.90 18.12 0.62
C LEU A 154 -0.35 19.48 1.09
N GLU A 155 -0.21 19.69 2.40
CA GLU A 155 0.32 20.92 2.99
C GLU A 155 1.85 20.97 3.00
N HIS A 156 2.51 19.88 3.39
CA HIS A 156 3.96 19.86 3.64
C HIS A 156 4.76 19.14 2.54
N GLY A 157 4.09 18.34 1.71
CA GLY A 157 4.74 17.45 0.74
C GLY A 157 5.44 16.26 1.40
N VAL A 158 6.14 15.49 0.57
CA VAL A 158 7.09 14.46 0.99
C VAL A 158 8.37 14.59 0.18
N PRO A 159 9.54 14.24 0.72
CA PRO A 159 10.80 14.27 -0.02
C PRO A 159 10.70 13.44 -1.30
N LYS A 160 11.34 13.91 -2.39
CA LYS A 160 11.35 13.19 -3.66
C LYS A 160 11.90 11.77 -3.48
N GLY A 161 11.18 10.79 -4.03
CA GLY A 161 11.54 9.38 -3.92
C GLY A 161 11.08 8.71 -2.62
N THR A 162 10.33 9.42 -1.78
CA THR A 162 9.77 8.90 -0.53
C THR A 162 8.25 8.76 -0.65
N LEU A 163 7.71 7.67 -0.08
CA LEU A 163 6.28 7.49 0.17
C LEU A 163 6.06 7.22 1.65
N LEU A 164 4.83 7.39 2.11
CA LEU A 164 4.42 7.03 3.46
C LEU A 164 3.73 5.66 3.45
N ASN A 165 4.27 4.70 4.19
CA ASN A 165 3.61 3.44 4.50
C ASN A 165 2.90 3.58 5.84
N VAL A 166 1.57 3.50 5.81
CA VAL A 166 0.71 3.77 6.96
C VAL A 166 -0.01 2.50 7.37
N ASN A 167 0.10 2.14 8.65
CA ASN A 167 -0.62 1.01 9.21
C ASN A 167 -1.46 1.47 10.40
N VAL A 168 -2.78 1.27 10.31
CA VAL A 168 -3.76 1.70 11.30
C VAL A 168 -4.14 0.52 12.18
N PRO A 169 -4.07 0.62 13.52
CA PRO A 169 -4.50 -0.46 14.40
C PRO A 169 -6.01 -0.70 14.26
N TYR A 170 -6.43 -1.96 14.34
CA TYR A 170 -7.84 -2.31 14.40
C TYR A 170 -8.32 -2.32 15.86
N CYS A 171 -8.89 -1.22 16.28
CA CYS A 171 -9.51 -1.03 17.60
C CYS A 171 -10.57 0.07 17.50
N ASP A 172 -11.29 0.35 18.59
CA ASP A 172 -12.17 1.51 18.62
C ASP A 172 -11.36 2.78 18.32
N PRO A 173 -11.81 3.69 17.45
CA PRO A 173 -11.09 4.92 17.12
C PRO A 173 -10.67 5.74 18.35
N GLU A 174 -11.46 5.71 19.44
CA GLU A 174 -11.14 6.39 20.69
C GLU A 174 -9.95 5.77 21.46
N GLU A 175 -9.59 4.51 21.14
CA GLU A 175 -8.44 3.83 21.72
C GLU A 175 -7.13 4.05 20.93
N ILE A 176 -7.21 4.66 19.73
CA ILE A 176 -6.02 5.02 18.96
C ILE A 176 -5.26 6.11 19.69
N LYS A 177 -4.05 5.79 20.11
CA LYS A 177 -3.22 6.66 20.96
C LYS A 177 -2.56 7.81 20.20
N GLY A 178 -2.72 7.87 18.89
CA GLY A 178 -2.14 8.89 18.01
C GLY A 178 -1.25 8.29 16.92
N ILE A 179 -0.42 9.14 16.32
CA ILE A 179 0.51 8.76 15.23
C ILE A 179 1.90 8.53 15.83
N GLN A 180 2.53 7.43 15.45
CA GLN A 180 3.93 7.12 15.72
C GLN A 180 4.70 7.09 14.40
N VAL A 181 5.72 7.95 14.27
CA VAL A 181 6.67 7.84 13.16
C VAL A 181 7.61 6.68 13.44
N THR A 182 7.70 5.77 12.49
CA THR A 182 8.35 4.47 12.67
C THR A 182 9.38 4.19 11.58
N ARG A 183 10.14 3.15 11.77
CA ARG A 183 10.94 2.48 10.75
C ARG A 183 10.39 1.10 10.45
N GLN A 184 10.72 0.56 9.28
CA GLN A 184 10.43 -0.83 8.93
C GLN A 184 11.01 -1.76 10.00
N GLY A 185 10.16 -2.63 10.53
CA GLY A 185 10.54 -3.63 11.52
C GLY A 185 11.11 -4.91 10.91
N ASN A 186 11.34 -5.89 11.79
CA ASN A 186 11.84 -7.21 11.44
C ASN A 186 10.74 -8.29 11.43
N GLN A 187 9.48 -7.89 11.51
CA GLN A 187 8.35 -8.81 11.40
C GLN A 187 8.41 -9.54 10.05
N TYR A 188 8.23 -10.85 10.08
CA TYR A 188 8.21 -11.67 8.87
C TYR A 188 7.22 -12.83 9.01
N PHE A 189 6.80 -13.36 7.86
CA PHE A 189 6.03 -14.60 7.81
C PHE A 189 6.99 -15.79 7.78
N LYS A 190 6.88 -16.67 8.77
CA LYS A 190 7.64 -17.94 8.81
C LYS A 190 6.88 -18.97 8.00
N ASP A 191 7.36 -19.19 6.78
CA ASP A 191 6.73 -20.11 5.82
C ASP A 191 6.85 -21.56 6.25
N GLU A 192 5.75 -22.29 6.07
CA GLU A 192 5.68 -23.75 6.13
C GLU A 192 4.89 -24.26 4.92
N PHE A 193 5.27 -25.42 4.40
CA PHE A 193 4.55 -26.04 3.29
C PHE A 193 3.87 -27.32 3.74
N GLU A 194 2.55 -27.38 3.56
CA GLU A 194 1.76 -28.57 3.82
C GLU A 194 1.58 -29.35 2.52
N GLU A 195 2.18 -30.56 2.46
CA GLU A 195 2.03 -31.46 1.34
C GLU A 195 0.67 -32.15 1.37
N ARG A 196 -0.02 -32.17 0.23
CA ARG A 196 -1.28 -32.89 0.01
C ARG A 196 -1.26 -33.61 -1.34
N THR A 197 -2.22 -34.51 -1.52
CA THR A 197 -2.39 -35.27 -2.75
C THR A 197 -3.79 -35.06 -3.31
N ASP A 198 -3.91 -34.77 -4.60
CA ASP A 198 -5.20 -34.63 -5.28
C ASP A 198 -5.85 -36.02 -5.54
N PRO A 199 -7.14 -36.10 -5.94
CA PRO A 199 -7.80 -37.37 -6.27
C PRO A 199 -7.15 -38.16 -7.42
N ARG A 200 -6.30 -37.52 -8.23
CA ARG A 200 -5.52 -38.14 -9.32
C ARG A 200 -4.10 -38.54 -8.87
N ARG A 201 -3.84 -38.52 -7.55
CA ARG A 201 -2.56 -38.85 -6.92
C ARG A 201 -1.38 -37.93 -7.31
N ARG A 202 -1.66 -36.65 -7.67
CA ARG A 202 -0.63 -35.65 -7.90
C ARG A 202 -0.41 -34.88 -6.62
N THR A 203 0.85 -34.77 -6.19
CA THR A 203 1.26 -33.99 -5.03
C THR A 203 1.13 -32.49 -5.31
N TYR A 204 0.64 -31.75 -4.34
CA TYR A 204 0.61 -30.29 -4.32
C TYR A 204 0.87 -29.76 -2.92
N TYR A 205 1.23 -28.49 -2.82
CA TYR A 205 1.62 -27.88 -1.55
C TYR A 205 0.78 -26.64 -1.28
N TRP A 206 0.34 -26.51 -0.03
CA TRP A 206 -0.20 -25.26 0.48
C TRP A 206 0.85 -24.56 1.33
N MET A 207 1.12 -23.28 1.02
CA MET A 207 1.89 -22.42 1.90
C MET A 207 1.02 -22.03 3.10
N LYS A 208 1.55 -22.25 4.28
CA LYS A 208 0.99 -21.81 5.57
C LYS A 208 2.12 -21.26 6.42
N GLY A 209 1.81 -20.71 7.57
CA GLY A 209 2.86 -20.23 8.46
C GLY A 209 2.33 -19.36 9.56
N GLN A 210 3.25 -18.66 10.21
CA GLN A 210 2.96 -17.78 11.33
C GLN A 210 3.71 -16.47 11.16
N ILE A 211 3.06 -15.37 11.56
CA ILE A 211 3.73 -14.09 11.69
C ILE A 211 4.65 -14.16 12.91
N ILE A 212 5.92 -13.87 12.72
CA ILE A 212 6.92 -13.74 13.78
C ILE A 212 7.30 -12.27 13.88
N ASP A 213 7.03 -11.69 15.04
CA ASP A 213 7.48 -10.36 15.41
C ASP A 213 8.28 -10.45 16.71
N LYS A 214 9.50 -9.92 16.70
CA LYS A 214 10.41 -9.87 17.86
C LYS A 214 10.80 -8.44 18.20
N ASP A 215 10.21 -7.48 17.53
CA ASP A 215 10.50 -6.07 17.76
C ASP A 215 9.83 -5.60 19.06
N GLU A 216 10.63 -5.08 19.98
CA GLU A 216 10.15 -4.60 21.29
C GLU A 216 10.05 -3.07 21.34
N SER A 217 10.82 -2.37 20.50
CA SER A 217 10.86 -0.91 20.49
C SER A 217 9.70 -0.30 19.70
N MET A 218 9.15 0.78 20.24
CA MET A 218 8.11 1.58 19.58
C MET A 218 8.58 2.28 18.28
N GLU A 219 9.86 2.24 18.00
CA GLU A 219 10.38 2.75 16.72
C GLU A 219 10.04 1.85 15.52
N PHE A 220 9.61 0.61 15.74
CA PHE A 220 9.25 -0.34 14.69
C PHE A 220 7.75 -0.35 14.40
N ASP A 221 7.43 -0.47 13.12
CA ASP A 221 6.07 -0.37 12.56
C ASP A 221 5.10 -1.40 13.16
N GLY A 222 5.47 -2.68 13.23
CA GLY A 222 4.63 -3.74 13.79
C GLY A 222 4.32 -3.50 15.27
N LYS A 223 5.34 -3.11 16.06
CA LYS A 223 5.17 -2.81 17.49
C LYS A 223 4.26 -1.62 17.74
N ALA A 224 4.41 -0.55 16.98
CA ALA A 224 3.56 0.63 17.11
C ALA A 224 2.07 0.29 16.86
N VAL A 225 1.78 -0.51 15.81
CA VAL A 225 0.41 -0.97 15.52
C VAL A 225 -0.13 -1.84 16.65
N ALA A 226 0.66 -2.77 17.18
CA ALA A 226 0.27 -3.64 18.28
C ALA A 226 -0.06 -2.84 19.56
N GLU A 227 0.60 -1.71 19.78
CA GLU A 227 0.37 -0.80 20.90
C GLU A 227 -0.72 0.26 20.65
N LYS A 228 -1.52 0.09 19.58
CA LYS A 228 -2.63 0.97 19.18
C LYS A 228 -2.21 2.37 18.72
N TYR A 229 -1.05 2.50 18.07
CA TYR A 229 -0.67 3.71 17.35
C TYR A 229 -0.84 3.54 15.86
N VAL A 230 -1.22 4.59 15.15
CA VAL A 230 -1.08 4.66 13.69
C VAL A 230 0.41 4.74 13.38
N SER A 231 0.96 3.69 12.80
CA SER A 231 2.36 3.66 12.35
C SER A 231 2.49 4.39 11.02
N VAL A 232 3.43 5.33 10.93
CA VAL A 232 3.77 6.04 9.68
C VAL A 232 5.26 5.86 9.42
N THR A 233 5.58 5.02 8.46
CA THR A 233 6.96 4.73 8.05
C THR A 233 7.26 5.41 6.73
N PRO A 234 8.19 6.38 6.68
CA PRO A 234 8.70 6.89 5.41
C PRO A 234 9.60 5.82 4.78
N ILE A 235 9.26 5.38 3.57
CA ILE A 235 10.03 4.38 2.82
C ILE A 235 10.43 4.93 1.44
N HIS A 236 11.46 4.33 0.85
CA HIS A 236 11.93 4.66 -0.50
C HIS A 236 12.17 3.39 -1.30
N PHE A 237 12.24 3.54 -2.62
CA PHE A 237 12.44 2.42 -3.55
C PHE A 237 13.90 2.17 -3.92
N SER A 238 14.85 3.00 -3.45
CA SER A 238 16.27 2.75 -3.64
C SER A 238 16.73 1.59 -2.75
N VAL A 239 17.21 0.53 -3.36
CA VAL A 239 17.62 -0.70 -2.67
C VAL A 239 19.14 -0.82 -2.51
N THR A 240 19.89 0.22 -2.88
CA THR A 240 21.35 0.25 -2.72
C THR A 240 21.73 0.33 -1.24
N ASN A 241 22.54 -0.61 -0.78
CA ASN A 241 23.15 -0.52 0.56
C ASN A 241 24.32 0.49 0.51
N GLU A 242 24.04 1.75 0.84
CA GLU A 242 24.99 2.85 0.76
C GLU A 242 26.22 2.65 1.67
N SER A 243 26.08 1.97 2.80
CA SER A 243 27.20 1.70 3.71
C SER A 243 28.16 0.68 3.09
N TYR A 244 27.61 -0.40 2.55
CA TYR A 244 28.42 -1.44 1.91
C TYR A 244 28.97 -1.00 0.55
N LEU A 245 28.25 -0.16 -0.20
CA LEU A 245 28.75 0.45 -1.43
C LEU A 245 30.08 1.20 -1.19
N LYS A 246 30.14 2.00 -0.12
CA LYS A 246 31.36 2.74 0.24
C LYS A 246 32.52 1.80 0.62
N GLU A 247 32.24 0.73 1.32
CA GLU A 247 33.23 -0.27 1.68
C GLU A 247 33.73 -1.03 0.45
N LEU A 248 32.80 -1.52 -0.38
CA LEU A 248 33.11 -2.24 -1.60
C LEU A 248 33.94 -1.39 -2.59
N THR A 249 33.59 -0.11 -2.72
CA THR A 249 34.35 0.83 -3.56
C THR A 249 35.81 0.94 -3.11
N ARG A 250 36.08 1.01 -1.80
CA ARG A 250 37.48 1.03 -1.30
C ARG A 250 38.19 -0.27 -1.64
N GLN A 251 37.56 -1.43 -1.44
CA GLN A 251 38.20 -2.73 -1.74
C GLN A 251 38.63 -2.88 -3.20
N PHE A 252 37.89 -2.27 -4.14
CA PHE A 252 38.23 -2.30 -5.57
C PHE A 252 39.06 -1.09 -6.08
N SER A 253 39.26 -0.08 -5.26
CA SER A 253 40.06 1.10 -5.63
C SER A 253 41.52 1.02 -5.15
N ASP A 254 41.83 0.11 -4.23
CA ASP A 254 43.16 -0.14 -3.68
C ASP A 254 43.97 -1.19 -4.49
N GLU A 255 43.43 -1.64 -5.65
CA GLU A 255 44.10 -2.45 -6.68
C GLU A 255 44.55 -1.55 -7.85
#